data_f6525040c097f230f063ee867dbe7b88
#
_entry.id   f6525040c097f230f063ee867dbe7b88
#
_cell.length_a   1.000
_cell.length_b   1.000
_cell.length_c   1.000
_cell.angle_alpha   90.00
_cell.angle_beta   90.00
_cell.angle_gamma   90.00
#
_symmetry.space_group_name_H-M   'P 1'
#
loop_
_entity.id
_entity.type
_entity.pdbx_description
1 polymer ?
#
loop_
_entity_poly.entity_id
_entity_poly.type
_entity_poly.pdbx_seq_one_letter_code
_entity_poly.pdbx_strand_id
1 'polypeptide(L)'
;MNAVTTIFSGAVSLIGGYALRDFLHVAVTKQAAFEHAMELSNGKGIVNIGAGPHRTYQAQIIAEAPETMANVDIAPNGMPHFVQLDIETDRLPFTDKQFGCAFLSHILEHLDNWQFALDEASRVADYAVVVLPHPAYFSGWLTPEHRQHFSKNDINTIVQFYPNVEVYY
;
A
#
# COMPACT_ATOMS: atom_id res chain seq x y z
N MET A 1 33.44 22.06 -24.06
CA MET A 1 32.56 21.24 -23.21
C MET A 1 32.84 19.79 -23.52
N ASN A 2 33.41 19.03 -22.59
CA ASN A 2 33.88 17.66 -22.85
C ASN A 2 32.71 16.69 -22.98
N ALA A 3 32.78 15.73 -23.92
CA ALA A 3 31.77 14.69 -24.15
C ALA A 3 31.33 13.95 -22.88
N VAL A 4 32.25 13.76 -21.92
CA VAL A 4 32.00 13.18 -20.61
C VAL A 4 31.00 14.00 -19.80
N THR A 5 31.09 15.35 -19.82
CA THR A 5 30.16 16.22 -19.06
C THR A 5 28.76 16.17 -19.67
N THR A 6 28.66 16.04 -21.00
CA THR A 6 27.38 15.94 -21.69
C THR A 6 26.68 14.59 -21.43
N ILE A 7 27.46 13.49 -21.37
CA ILE A 7 26.93 12.15 -21.03
C ILE A 7 26.45 12.11 -19.57
N PHE A 8 27.20 12.71 -18.63
CA PHE A 8 26.82 12.75 -17.23
C PHE A 8 25.56 13.60 -17.00
N SER A 9 25.45 14.76 -17.62
CA SER A 9 24.26 15.61 -17.49
C SER A 9 23.02 14.97 -18.14
N GLY A 10 23.18 14.28 -19.26
CA GLY A 10 22.10 13.53 -19.92
C GLY A 10 21.61 12.35 -19.07
N ALA A 11 22.52 11.59 -18.45
CA ALA A 11 22.17 10.47 -17.59
C ALA A 11 21.44 10.94 -16.31
N VAL A 12 21.90 12.02 -15.67
CA VAL A 12 21.25 12.59 -14.47
C VAL A 12 19.85 13.11 -14.82
N SER A 13 19.66 13.75 -15.99
CA SER A 13 18.34 14.21 -16.44
C SER A 13 17.38 13.05 -16.75
N LEU A 14 17.88 11.95 -17.34
CA LEU A 14 17.08 10.75 -17.60
C LEU A 14 16.65 10.07 -16.28
N ILE A 15 17.58 9.85 -15.36
CA ILE A 15 17.30 9.25 -14.06
C ILE A 15 16.30 10.13 -13.28
N GLY A 16 16.47 11.44 -13.25
CA GLY A 16 15.54 12.37 -12.63
C GLY A 16 14.14 12.32 -13.25
N GLY A 17 14.04 12.18 -14.57
CA GLY A 17 12.77 12.03 -15.28
C GLY A 17 12.04 10.73 -14.94
N TYR A 18 12.75 9.62 -14.87
CA TYR A 18 12.16 8.33 -14.44
C TYR A 18 11.70 8.37 -12.98
N ALA A 19 12.52 8.89 -12.06
CA ALA A 19 12.16 9.03 -10.66
C ALA A 19 10.92 9.90 -10.44
N LEU A 20 10.82 11.03 -11.15
CA LEU A 20 9.63 11.90 -11.09
C LEU A 20 8.39 11.19 -11.63
N ARG A 21 8.52 10.50 -12.76
CA ARG A 21 7.41 9.72 -13.34
C ARG A 21 6.92 8.65 -12.37
N ASP A 22 7.83 7.88 -11.78
CA ASP A 22 7.51 6.81 -10.84
C ASP A 22 6.83 7.39 -9.60
N PHE A 23 7.33 8.50 -9.06
CA PHE A 23 6.72 9.20 -7.93
C PHE A 23 5.28 9.67 -8.24
N LEU A 24 5.07 10.31 -9.39
CA LEU A 24 3.74 10.78 -9.79
C LEU A 24 2.78 9.61 -10.02
N HIS A 25 3.26 8.54 -10.64
CA HIS A 25 2.44 7.33 -10.84
C HIS A 25 1.99 6.74 -9.50
N VAL A 26 2.91 6.55 -8.57
CA VAL A 26 2.60 6.03 -7.22
C VAL A 26 1.58 6.92 -6.52
N ALA A 27 1.73 8.24 -6.56
CA ALA A 27 0.79 9.17 -5.93
C ALA A 27 -0.62 9.06 -6.52
N VAL A 28 -0.74 9.04 -7.86
CA VAL A 28 -2.03 8.90 -8.57
C VAL A 28 -2.66 7.54 -8.30
N THR A 29 -1.86 6.46 -8.34
CA THR A 29 -2.34 5.10 -8.08
C THR A 29 -2.87 4.96 -6.65
N LYS A 30 -2.14 5.48 -5.66
CA LYS A 30 -2.60 5.47 -4.25
C LYS A 30 -3.89 6.23 -4.05
N GLN A 31 -4.02 7.40 -4.67
CA GLN A 31 -5.25 8.20 -4.59
C GLN A 31 -6.44 7.44 -5.18
N ALA A 32 -6.31 6.93 -6.41
CA ALA A 32 -7.38 6.18 -7.07
C ALA A 32 -7.78 4.92 -6.30
N ALA A 33 -6.78 4.17 -5.80
CA ALA A 33 -7.02 2.98 -5.00
C ALA A 33 -7.74 3.30 -3.68
N PHE A 34 -7.39 4.41 -3.02
CA PHE A 34 -8.06 4.82 -1.79
C PHE A 34 -9.50 5.28 -2.04
N GLU A 35 -9.75 6.07 -3.09
CA GLU A 35 -11.10 6.47 -3.49
C GLU A 35 -11.98 5.25 -3.78
N HIS A 36 -11.43 4.27 -4.48
CA HIS A 36 -12.14 3.02 -4.74
C HIS A 36 -12.40 2.20 -3.47
N ALA A 37 -11.45 2.15 -2.53
CA ALA A 37 -11.65 1.51 -1.24
C ALA A 37 -12.79 2.18 -0.44
N MET A 38 -12.91 3.52 -0.51
CA MET A 38 -14.02 4.25 0.09
C MET A 38 -15.37 3.86 -0.53
N GLU A 39 -15.43 3.72 -1.85
CA GLU A 39 -16.64 3.27 -2.56
C GLU A 39 -17.03 1.84 -2.13
N LEU A 40 -16.07 0.91 -2.15
CA LEU A 40 -16.28 -0.48 -1.74
C LEU A 40 -16.67 -0.63 -0.27
N SER A 41 -16.27 0.31 0.58
CA SER A 41 -16.62 0.28 2.00
C SER A 41 -18.13 0.36 2.25
N ASN A 42 -18.88 0.95 1.33
CA ASN A 42 -20.33 1.05 1.35
C ASN A 42 -20.88 1.51 2.73
N GLY A 43 -20.18 2.44 3.38
CA GLY A 43 -20.54 3.00 4.68
C GLY A 43 -20.22 2.12 5.90
N LYS A 44 -19.70 0.90 5.73
CA LYS A 44 -19.21 0.05 6.85
C LYS A 44 -17.87 0.51 7.43
N GLY A 45 -17.18 1.39 6.70
CA GLY A 45 -15.86 1.90 7.11
C GLY A 45 -14.69 1.11 6.54
N ILE A 46 -13.49 1.62 6.81
CA ILE A 46 -12.23 1.09 6.29
C ILE A 46 -11.27 0.75 7.46
N VAL A 47 -10.56 -0.37 7.33
CA VAL A 47 -9.35 -0.63 8.10
C VAL A 47 -8.12 -0.37 7.22
N ASN A 48 -7.27 0.58 7.64
CA ASN A 48 -6.02 0.90 6.97
C ASN A 48 -4.88 0.12 7.63
N ILE A 49 -4.32 -0.84 6.92
CA ILE A 49 -3.29 -1.75 7.41
C ILE A 49 -1.93 -1.30 6.87
N GLY A 50 -0.95 -1.13 7.75
CA GLY A 50 0.32 -0.50 7.41
C GLY A 50 0.13 1.01 7.22
N ALA A 51 -0.48 1.66 8.21
CA ALA A 51 -0.88 3.07 8.12
C ALA A 51 0.28 4.05 7.93
N GLY A 52 1.50 3.62 8.24
CA GLY A 52 2.70 4.41 8.08
C GLY A 52 2.78 5.64 9.00
N PRO A 53 3.81 6.46 8.86
CA PRO A 53 3.96 7.66 9.67
C PRO A 53 2.95 8.75 9.25
N HIS A 54 2.41 9.46 10.22
CA HIS A 54 1.39 10.51 10.07
C HIS A 54 1.73 11.63 9.04
N ARG A 55 2.97 11.71 8.60
CA ARG A 55 3.45 12.74 7.66
C ARG A 55 3.31 12.37 6.19
N THR A 56 2.87 11.17 5.87
CA THR A 56 2.67 10.78 4.47
C THR A 56 1.34 11.35 3.95
N TYR A 57 1.28 11.61 2.65
CA TYR A 57 0.04 12.04 1.97
C TYR A 57 -1.14 11.10 2.26
N GLN A 58 -0.88 9.80 2.23
CA GLN A 58 -1.84 8.76 2.56
C GLN A 58 -2.35 8.86 4.00
N ALA A 59 -1.46 9.08 4.97
CA ALA A 59 -1.83 9.25 6.36
C ALA A 59 -2.70 10.50 6.58
N GLN A 60 -2.44 11.59 5.86
CA GLN A 60 -3.24 12.81 5.92
C GLN A 60 -4.66 12.59 5.40
N ILE A 61 -4.82 11.94 4.23
CA ILE A 61 -6.13 11.61 3.67
C ILE A 61 -6.94 10.76 4.66
N ILE A 62 -6.31 9.74 5.22
CA ILE A 62 -6.97 8.81 6.13
C ILE A 62 -7.28 9.46 7.48
N ALA A 63 -6.45 10.40 7.96
CA ALA A 63 -6.69 11.14 9.19
C ALA A 63 -7.92 12.09 9.08
N GLU A 64 -8.25 12.53 7.87
CA GLU A 64 -9.41 13.38 7.59
C GLU A 64 -10.70 12.58 7.32
N ALA A 65 -10.59 11.26 7.23
CA ALA A 65 -11.73 10.40 6.89
C ALA A 65 -12.62 10.09 8.11
N PRO A 66 -13.88 9.68 7.90
CA PRO A 66 -14.90 9.60 8.95
C PRO A 66 -14.58 8.58 10.05
N GLU A 67 -15.27 8.72 11.20
CA GLU A 67 -15.11 8.00 12.47
C GLU A 67 -15.16 6.46 12.41
N THR A 68 -15.48 5.89 11.25
CA THR A 68 -15.58 4.44 11.02
C THR A 68 -14.25 3.80 10.62
N MET A 69 -13.14 4.54 10.64
CA MET A 69 -11.83 4.02 10.25
C MET A 69 -11.02 3.50 11.42
N ALA A 70 -10.31 2.41 11.19
CA ALA A 70 -9.24 1.95 12.07
C ALA A 70 -7.89 2.04 11.31
N ASN A 71 -6.83 2.44 12.01
CA ASN A 71 -5.48 2.51 11.49
C ASN A 71 -4.60 1.52 12.25
N VAL A 72 -3.89 0.66 11.53
CA VAL A 72 -3.07 -0.41 12.10
C VAL A 72 -1.65 -0.28 11.62
N ASP A 73 -0.69 -0.32 12.54
CA ASP A 73 0.74 -0.32 12.21
C ASP A 73 1.56 -0.90 13.37
N ILE A 74 2.77 -1.38 13.09
CA ILE A 74 3.71 -1.85 14.11
C ILE A 74 4.31 -0.67 14.89
N ALA A 75 4.51 0.47 14.23
CA ALA A 75 5.06 1.68 14.83
C ALA A 75 3.96 2.66 15.23
N PRO A 76 4.00 3.24 16.45
CA PRO A 76 3.04 4.25 16.87
C PRO A 76 3.18 5.50 15.98
N ASN A 77 2.08 5.99 15.42
CA ASN A 77 2.09 7.10 14.49
C ASN A 77 1.13 8.25 14.83
N GLY A 78 0.36 8.14 15.92
CA GLY A 78 -0.55 9.18 16.40
C GLY A 78 -1.81 9.39 15.54
N MET A 79 -2.11 8.46 14.62
CA MET A 79 -3.35 8.50 13.83
C MET A 79 -4.58 8.25 14.70
N PRO A 80 -5.75 8.77 14.32
CA PRO A 80 -7.00 8.47 15.02
C PRO A 80 -7.34 6.98 14.89
N HIS A 81 -8.01 6.43 15.92
CA HIS A 81 -8.41 5.01 15.99
C HIS A 81 -7.27 4.03 15.69
N PHE A 82 -6.09 4.35 16.23
CA PHE A 82 -4.86 3.60 15.99
C PHE A 82 -4.78 2.35 16.87
N VAL A 83 -4.41 1.24 16.22
CA VAL A 83 -4.11 -0.04 16.86
C VAL A 83 -2.66 -0.40 16.54
N GLN A 84 -1.82 -0.50 17.57
CA GLN A 84 -0.45 -0.94 17.41
C GLN A 84 -0.40 -2.47 17.45
N LEU A 85 0.05 -3.10 16.35
CA LEU A 85 0.29 -4.53 16.27
C LEU A 85 1.20 -4.87 15.07
N ASP A 86 1.79 -6.06 15.11
CA ASP A 86 2.56 -6.62 14.01
C ASP A 86 1.64 -7.48 13.13
N ILE A 87 1.32 -7.00 11.93
CA ILE A 87 0.42 -7.69 10.98
C ILE A 87 1.02 -9.01 10.43
N GLU A 88 2.30 -9.29 10.63
CA GLU A 88 2.91 -10.57 10.23
C GLU A 88 2.59 -11.70 11.21
N THR A 89 2.29 -11.37 12.47
CA THR A 89 2.17 -12.34 13.56
C THR A 89 0.89 -12.21 14.36
N ASP A 90 0.35 -11.00 14.45
CA ASP A 90 -0.77 -10.70 15.31
C ASP A 90 -2.09 -10.70 14.54
N ARG A 91 -3.09 -11.35 15.13
CA ARG A 91 -4.43 -11.28 14.60
C ARG A 91 -5.04 -9.90 14.83
N LEU A 92 -5.70 -9.37 13.81
CA LEU A 92 -6.40 -8.08 13.92
C LEU A 92 -7.50 -8.16 14.98
N PRO A 93 -7.58 -7.22 15.94
CA PRO A 93 -8.54 -7.25 17.04
C PRO A 93 -9.95 -6.79 16.64
N PHE A 94 -10.37 -7.20 15.44
CA PHE A 94 -11.66 -6.87 14.86
C PHE A 94 -12.45 -8.16 14.58
N THR A 95 -13.78 -8.03 14.59
CA THR A 95 -14.66 -9.13 14.22
C THR A 95 -14.65 -9.41 12.72
N ASP A 96 -15.07 -10.61 12.33
CA ASP A 96 -15.19 -10.97 10.92
C ASP A 96 -16.15 -10.01 10.20
N LYS A 97 -15.75 -9.51 9.04
CA LYS A 97 -16.54 -8.59 8.19
C LYS A 97 -17.01 -7.32 8.92
N GLN A 98 -16.23 -6.83 9.87
CA GLN A 98 -16.51 -5.59 10.59
C GLN A 98 -16.44 -4.37 9.68
N PHE A 99 -15.53 -4.37 8.71
CA PHE A 99 -15.32 -3.27 7.77
C PHE A 99 -15.86 -3.61 6.38
N GLY A 100 -16.17 -2.58 5.61
CA GLY A 100 -16.52 -2.78 4.21
C GLY A 100 -15.28 -3.00 3.34
N CYS A 101 -14.17 -2.31 3.65
CA CYS A 101 -12.93 -2.49 2.92
C CYS A 101 -11.70 -2.47 3.84
N ALA A 102 -10.71 -3.33 3.56
CA ALA A 102 -9.35 -3.23 4.07
C ALA A 102 -8.48 -2.53 3.02
N PHE A 103 -7.70 -1.54 3.43
CA PHE A 103 -6.79 -0.81 2.56
C PHE A 103 -5.34 -1.10 2.97
N LEU A 104 -4.55 -1.68 2.04
CA LEU A 104 -3.16 -2.07 2.25
C LEU A 104 -2.30 -1.38 1.19
N SER A 105 -1.59 -0.33 1.55
CA SER A 105 -0.83 0.45 0.58
C SER A 105 0.66 0.40 0.87
N HIS A 106 1.39 -0.27 -0.01
CA HIS A 106 2.84 -0.46 0.12
C HIS A 106 3.24 -1.05 1.47
N ILE A 107 2.58 -2.13 1.86
CA ILE A 107 2.90 -2.89 3.08
C ILE A 107 3.31 -4.33 2.78
N LEU A 108 2.65 -5.01 1.82
CA LEU A 108 2.90 -6.44 1.59
C LEU A 108 4.32 -6.74 1.13
N GLU A 109 4.96 -5.83 0.39
CA GLU A 109 6.35 -5.95 -0.04
C GLU A 109 7.36 -5.93 1.12
N HIS A 110 6.97 -5.44 2.29
CA HIS A 110 7.80 -5.40 3.49
C HIS A 110 7.64 -6.63 4.39
N LEU A 111 6.66 -7.50 4.12
CA LEU A 111 6.30 -8.63 4.97
C LEU A 111 6.88 -9.95 4.44
N ASP A 112 7.43 -10.77 5.33
CA ASP A 112 7.81 -12.15 5.00
C ASP A 112 6.57 -13.03 4.94
N ASN A 113 5.57 -12.80 5.82
CA ASN A 113 4.31 -13.53 5.90
C ASN A 113 3.11 -12.71 5.38
N TRP A 114 3.25 -12.17 4.17
CA TRP A 114 2.22 -11.33 3.55
C TRP A 114 0.88 -12.04 3.34
N GLN A 115 0.87 -13.37 3.18
CA GLN A 115 -0.35 -14.17 3.05
C GLN A 115 -1.21 -14.06 4.31
N PHE A 116 -0.60 -14.15 5.50
CA PHE A 116 -1.31 -13.98 6.76
C PHE A 116 -1.95 -12.60 6.88
N ALA A 117 -1.26 -11.54 6.44
CA ALA A 117 -1.81 -10.20 6.40
C ALA A 117 -3.03 -10.08 5.47
N LEU A 118 -3.00 -10.75 4.30
CA LEU A 118 -4.16 -10.80 3.38
C LEU A 118 -5.31 -11.65 3.93
N ASP A 119 -5.00 -12.76 4.61
CA ASP A 119 -6.02 -13.60 5.26
C ASP A 119 -6.75 -12.80 6.33
N GLU A 120 -6.03 -12.07 7.18
CA GLU A 120 -6.63 -11.22 8.21
C GLU A 120 -7.40 -10.03 7.61
N ALA A 121 -6.86 -9.36 6.58
CA ALA A 121 -7.57 -8.32 5.85
C ALA A 121 -8.90 -8.85 5.26
N SER A 122 -8.84 -10.03 4.62
CA SER A 122 -10.02 -10.69 4.05
C SER A 122 -11.01 -11.16 5.12
N ARG A 123 -10.54 -11.50 6.31
CA ARG A 123 -11.40 -11.88 7.43
C ARG A 123 -12.18 -10.70 7.97
N VAL A 124 -11.50 -9.56 8.20
CA VAL A 124 -12.11 -8.41 8.90
C VAL A 124 -12.89 -7.49 7.96
N ALA A 125 -12.72 -7.59 6.63
CA ALA A 125 -13.40 -6.75 5.67
C ALA A 125 -14.10 -7.55 4.57
N ASP A 126 -15.14 -6.94 3.96
CA ASP A 126 -15.85 -7.55 2.83
C ASP A 126 -14.97 -7.58 1.58
N TYR A 127 -14.21 -6.50 1.36
CA TYR A 127 -13.25 -6.32 0.27
C TYR A 127 -11.88 -5.92 0.81
N ALA A 128 -10.84 -6.09 0.00
CA ALA A 128 -9.54 -5.52 0.27
C ALA A 128 -8.97 -4.86 -1.00
N VAL A 129 -8.42 -3.67 -0.83
CA VAL A 129 -7.69 -2.94 -1.89
C VAL A 129 -6.23 -2.88 -1.51
N VAL A 130 -5.39 -3.43 -2.37
CA VAL A 130 -3.94 -3.54 -2.18
C VAL A 130 -3.24 -2.66 -3.21
N VAL A 131 -2.29 -1.84 -2.77
CA VAL A 131 -1.39 -1.09 -3.66
C VAL A 131 0.01 -1.66 -3.52
N LEU A 132 0.58 -2.12 -4.62
CA LEU A 132 1.93 -2.68 -4.69
C LEU A 132 2.85 -1.77 -5.54
N PRO A 133 4.17 -1.85 -5.35
CA PRO A 133 5.11 -1.26 -6.28
C PRO A 133 4.90 -1.83 -7.69
N HIS A 134 4.92 -0.93 -8.71
CA HIS A 134 4.75 -1.39 -10.09
C HIS A 134 5.88 -2.35 -10.49
N PRO A 135 5.55 -3.56 -11.00
CA PRO A 135 6.54 -4.63 -11.25
C PRO A 135 7.67 -4.25 -12.23
N ALA A 136 7.43 -3.27 -13.11
CA ALA A 136 8.40 -2.81 -14.10
C ALA A 136 9.24 -1.62 -13.61
N TYR A 137 9.02 -1.09 -12.40
CA TYR A 137 9.74 0.07 -11.92
C TYR A 137 10.97 -0.34 -11.11
N PHE A 138 12.11 0.19 -11.52
CA PHE A 138 13.41 -0.12 -10.92
C PHE A 138 13.50 0.39 -9.47
N SER A 139 12.78 1.46 -9.14
CA SER A 139 12.73 1.99 -7.76
C SER A 139 12.28 0.97 -6.73
N GLY A 140 11.30 0.12 -7.07
CA GLY A 140 10.83 -0.95 -6.18
C GLY A 140 11.93 -1.99 -5.84
N TRP A 141 12.85 -2.26 -6.79
CA TRP A 141 13.95 -3.20 -6.59
C TRP A 141 15.13 -2.64 -5.79
N LEU A 142 15.25 -1.30 -5.73
CA LEU A 142 16.33 -0.62 -5.02
C LEU A 142 15.98 -0.25 -3.58
N THR A 143 14.77 -0.53 -3.12
CA THR A 143 14.34 -0.24 -1.76
C THR A 143 14.80 -1.38 -0.84
N PRO A 144 15.78 -1.16 0.06
CA PRO A 144 16.38 -2.24 0.86
C PRO A 144 15.38 -2.91 1.83
N GLU A 145 14.30 -2.19 2.18
CA GLU A 145 13.26 -2.66 3.08
C GLU A 145 12.24 -3.59 2.42
N HIS A 146 12.28 -3.71 1.06
CA HIS A 146 11.40 -4.64 0.35
C HIS A 146 11.93 -6.06 0.47
N ARG A 147 11.19 -6.91 1.17
CA ARG A 147 11.47 -8.33 1.34
C ARG A 147 10.86 -9.16 0.21
N GLN A 148 9.79 -8.64 -0.42
CA GLN A 148 9.08 -9.27 -1.53
C GLN A 148 9.09 -8.38 -2.77
N HIS A 149 9.13 -9.04 -3.94
CA HIS A 149 9.00 -8.40 -5.24
C HIS A 149 7.89 -9.10 -6.02
N PHE A 150 6.72 -8.45 -6.10
CA PHE A 150 5.56 -9.02 -6.76
C PHE A 150 5.66 -8.85 -8.27
N SER A 151 5.80 -9.97 -8.99
CA SER A 151 5.66 -9.99 -10.45
C SER A 151 4.18 -9.92 -10.87
N LYS A 152 3.93 -9.70 -12.16
CA LYS A 152 2.55 -9.78 -12.69
C LYS A 152 1.90 -11.15 -12.45
N ASN A 153 2.70 -12.21 -12.45
CA ASN A 153 2.17 -13.56 -12.18
C ASN A 153 1.77 -13.71 -10.70
N ASP A 154 2.54 -13.14 -9.78
CA ASP A 154 2.21 -13.15 -8.35
C ASP A 154 0.92 -12.37 -8.11
N ILE A 155 0.77 -11.19 -8.74
CA ILE A 155 -0.45 -10.38 -8.66
C ILE A 155 -1.66 -11.15 -9.20
N ASN A 156 -1.55 -11.80 -10.34
CA ASN A 156 -2.61 -12.65 -10.90
C ASN A 156 -2.97 -13.80 -9.96
N THR A 157 -1.98 -14.38 -9.29
CA THR A 157 -2.19 -15.44 -8.30
C THR A 157 -2.95 -14.91 -7.08
N ILE A 158 -2.58 -13.73 -6.57
CA ILE A 158 -3.31 -13.08 -5.46
C ILE A 158 -4.79 -12.92 -5.84
N VAL A 159 -5.10 -12.30 -6.98
CA VAL A 159 -6.48 -12.05 -7.42
C VAL A 159 -7.25 -13.36 -7.64
N GLN A 160 -6.58 -14.43 -8.06
CA GLN A 160 -7.20 -15.75 -8.24
C GLN A 160 -7.58 -16.41 -6.90
N PHE A 161 -6.71 -16.34 -5.90
CA PHE A 161 -6.93 -16.98 -4.60
C PHE A 161 -7.77 -16.11 -3.63
N TYR A 162 -7.78 -14.81 -3.83
CA TYR A 162 -8.53 -13.84 -3.01
C TYR A 162 -9.52 -13.07 -3.91
N PRO A 163 -10.71 -13.63 -4.19
CA PRO A 163 -11.65 -13.04 -5.15
C PRO A 163 -12.23 -11.68 -4.75
N ASN A 164 -12.10 -11.29 -3.48
CA ASN A 164 -12.50 -9.97 -2.97
C ASN A 164 -11.30 -9.01 -2.81
N VAL A 165 -10.13 -9.37 -3.33
CA VAL A 165 -8.94 -8.51 -3.30
C VAL A 165 -8.73 -7.88 -4.67
N GLU A 166 -8.63 -6.57 -4.69
CA GLU A 166 -8.26 -5.80 -5.87
C GLU A 166 -6.84 -5.24 -5.71
N VAL A 167 -6.01 -5.36 -6.74
CA VAL A 167 -4.60 -4.98 -6.71
C VAL A 167 -4.33 -3.85 -7.70
N TYR A 168 -3.79 -2.76 -7.19
CA TYR A 168 -3.29 -1.59 -7.92
C TYR A 168 -1.75 -1.59 -7.94
N TYR A 169 -1.14 -1.17 -9.07
CA TYR A 169 0.32 -1.08 -9.19
C TYR A 169 0.75 -0.15 -10.33
#